data_dc9598a309366d923c08c942533c1ee1
#
_entry.id   dc9598a309366d923c08c942533c1ee1
#
_cell.length_a   1.000
_cell.length_b   1.000
_cell.length_c   1.000
_cell.angle_alpha   90.00
_cell.angle_beta   90.00
_cell.angle_gamma   90.00
#
_symmetry.space_group_name_H-M   'P 1'
#
loop_
_entity.id
_entity.type
_entity.pdbx_description
1 polymer ?
#
loop_
_entity_poly.entity_id
_entity_poly.type
_entity_poly.pdbx_seq_one_letter_code
_entity_poly.pdbx_strand_id
1 'polypeptide(L)'
;MRESIHKYFKVGTIQWMSHPGRELLESLKTIACDDFFDAVEMTRVADDETRAKAKALLAQSHLKVCYGAQPRLLGPKLNPNDLDEEGRKKAEATLLEAVDEAEYLGAKGIAFLAGKWEAAHKEEAYAQLLKTTRAVCDHAKEKGMMVELEVFDYDMDKAALIGPAPLAARFAADMRLTHSNFGLM
;
A
#
# COMPACT_ATOMS: atom_id res chain seq x y z
N MET A 1 -1.13 -29.37 22.98
CA MET A 1 -0.89 -27.91 22.89
C MET A 1 -1.27 -27.48 21.50
N ARG A 2 -2.04 -26.41 21.37
CA ARG A 2 -2.26 -25.78 20.02
C ARG A 2 -0.95 -25.13 19.61
N GLU A 3 -0.53 -25.34 18.37
CA GLU A 3 0.67 -24.69 17.83
C GLU A 3 0.45 -23.18 17.69
N SER A 4 1.51 -22.40 17.86
CA SER A 4 1.46 -20.94 17.68
C SER A 4 1.20 -20.57 16.21
N ILE A 5 0.40 -19.54 15.98
CA ILE A 5 0.17 -18.96 14.65
C ILE A 5 1.49 -18.56 13.97
N HIS A 6 2.48 -18.09 14.73
CA HIS A 6 3.81 -17.69 14.25
C HIS A 6 4.60 -18.82 13.58
N LYS A 7 4.19 -20.08 13.77
CA LYS A 7 4.78 -21.21 13.04
C LYS A 7 4.41 -21.19 11.55
N TYR A 8 3.24 -20.63 11.22
CA TYR A 8 2.68 -20.69 9.87
C TYR A 8 2.64 -19.33 9.20
N PHE A 9 2.47 -18.26 9.97
CA PHE A 9 2.28 -16.90 9.47
C PHE A 9 3.14 -15.91 10.25
N LYS A 10 3.45 -14.80 9.60
CA LYS A 10 3.93 -13.61 10.29
C LYS A 10 2.74 -12.75 10.67
N VAL A 11 2.71 -12.35 11.93
CA VAL A 11 1.65 -11.47 12.44
C VAL A 11 2.12 -10.04 12.36
N GLY A 12 1.35 -9.18 11.73
CA GLY A 12 1.65 -7.76 11.60
C GLY A 12 0.58 -6.87 12.17
N THR A 13 0.91 -5.61 12.35
CA THR A 13 -0.04 -4.58 12.74
C THR A 13 0.17 -3.31 11.93
N ILE A 14 -0.88 -2.49 11.82
CA ILE A 14 -0.88 -1.20 11.14
C ILE A 14 -0.52 -0.12 12.16
N GLN A 15 0.62 0.54 11.98
CA GLN A 15 1.16 1.48 12.98
C GLN A 15 0.17 2.58 13.37
N TRP A 16 -0.45 3.25 12.40
CA TRP A 16 -1.35 4.39 12.66
C TRP A 16 -2.74 3.99 13.20
N MET A 17 -3.10 2.72 13.13
CA MET A 17 -4.37 2.19 13.65
C MET A 17 -4.22 1.51 15.01
N SER A 18 -3.05 0.95 15.32
CA SER A 18 -2.82 0.17 16.55
C SER A 18 -2.85 1.03 17.81
N HIS A 19 -2.37 2.25 17.71
CA HIS A 19 -2.24 3.17 18.84
C HIS A 19 -2.77 4.56 18.46
N PRO A 20 -4.09 4.72 18.28
CA PRO A 20 -4.67 5.99 17.86
C PRO A 20 -4.37 7.10 18.89
N GLY A 21 -3.95 8.26 18.40
CA GLY A 21 -3.64 9.41 19.24
C GLY A 21 -2.26 9.41 19.91
N ARG A 22 -1.45 8.37 19.72
CA ARG A 22 -0.04 8.38 20.15
C ARG A 22 0.89 8.94 19.07
N GLU A 23 1.97 9.56 19.53
CA GLU A 23 3.07 9.96 18.67
C GLU A 23 3.65 8.75 17.91
N LEU A 24 4.02 8.96 16.64
CA LEU A 24 4.47 7.91 15.73
C LEU A 24 5.63 7.09 16.32
N LEU A 25 6.66 7.76 16.80
CA LEU A 25 7.86 7.07 17.30
C LEU A 25 7.59 6.29 18.60
N GLU A 26 6.68 6.77 19.45
CA GLU A 26 6.28 6.06 20.67
C GLU A 26 5.47 4.79 20.34
N SER A 27 4.50 4.91 19.42
CA SER A 27 3.72 3.76 18.99
C SER A 27 4.59 2.74 18.27
N LEU A 28 5.49 3.17 17.38
CA LEU A 28 6.40 2.32 16.66
C LEU A 28 7.36 1.58 17.61
N LYS A 29 7.89 2.27 18.63
CA LYS A 29 8.72 1.64 19.66
C LYS A 29 7.94 0.60 20.46
N THR A 30 6.69 0.89 20.81
CA THR A 30 5.83 -0.06 21.51
C THR A 30 5.64 -1.34 20.68
N ILE A 31 5.33 -1.19 19.38
CA ILE A 31 5.18 -2.32 18.45
C ILE A 31 6.49 -3.10 18.30
N ALA A 32 7.63 -2.40 18.19
CA ALA A 32 8.93 -3.03 18.02
C ALA A 32 9.42 -3.78 19.28
N CYS A 33 8.88 -3.46 20.44
CA CYS A 33 9.17 -4.16 21.70
C CYS A 33 8.17 -5.27 22.04
N ASP A 34 7.16 -5.49 21.20
CA ASP A 34 6.15 -6.54 21.39
C ASP A 34 6.50 -7.74 20.51
N ASP A 35 6.93 -8.82 21.15
CA ASP A 35 7.32 -10.07 20.48
C ASP A 35 6.17 -10.78 19.75
N PHE A 36 4.93 -10.31 19.94
CA PHE A 36 3.78 -10.85 19.21
C PHE A 36 3.77 -10.45 17.74
N PHE A 37 4.33 -9.29 17.39
CA PHE A 37 4.33 -8.80 16.02
C PHE A 37 5.65 -9.11 15.29
N ASP A 38 5.53 -9.72 14.11
CA ASP A 38 6.64 -9.98 13.18
C ASP A 38 6.78 -8.89 12.11
N ALA A 39 5.74 -8.06 11.92
CA ALA A 39 5.69 -7.05 10.88
C ALA A 39 4.94 -5.79 11.34
N VAL A 40 5.25 -4.67 10.71
CA VAL A 40 4.53 -3.40 10.87
C VAL A 40 4.27 -2.78 9.52
N GLU A 41 3.04 -2.32 9.31
CA GLU A 41 2.70 -1.51 8.15
C GLU A 41 2.83 -0.04 8.50
N MET A 42 3.67 0.65 7.76
CA MET A 42 3.92 2.09 7.84
C MET A 42 3.14 2.81 6.75
N THR A 43 2.93 4.11 6.93
CA THR A 43 2.45 5.01 5.89
C THR A 43 3.29 6.28 5.90
N ARG A 44 2.84 7.33 5.20
CA ARG A 44 3.57 8.59 5.08
C ARG A 44 4.02 9.14 6.43
N VAL A 45 5.30 9.47 6.51
CA VAL A 45 5.91 10.24 7.61
C VAL A 45 6.34 11.59 7.05
N ALA A 46 5.53 12.63 7.27
CA ALA A 46 5.69 13.92 6.60
C ALA A 46 6.94 14.69 7.05
N ASP A 47 7.32 14.56 8.33
CA ASP A 47 8.48 15.23 8.90
C ASP A 47 9.76 14.42 8.66
N ASP A 48 10.79 15.04 8.07
CA ASP A 48 12.04 14.39 7.68
C ASP A 48 12.84 13.86 8.89
N GLU A 49 12.83 14.58 9.99
CA GLU A 49 13.53 14.17 11.20
C GLU A 49 12.87 12.94 11.83
N THR A 50 11.54 12.97 11.93
CA THR A 50 10.73 11.84 12.42
C THR A 50 10.89 10.63 11.51
N ARG A 51 10.89 10.82 10.17
CA ARG A 51 11.11 9.75 9.19
C ARG A 51 12.51 9.12 9.33
N ALA A 52 13.54 9.91 9.54
CA ALA A 52 14.88 9.39 9.77
C ALA A 52 14.97 8.58 11.09
N LYS A 53 14.32 9.05 12.16
CA LYS A 53 14.25 8.32 13.44
C LYS A 53 13.45 7.02 13.31
N ALA A 54 12.32 7.05 12.58
CA ALA A 54 11.52 5.86 12.30
C ALA A 54 12.33 4.81 11.52
N LYS A 55 13.05 5.21 10.46
CA LYS A 55 13.98 4.34 9.73
C LYS A 55 15.00 3.69 10.65
N ALA A 56 15.66 4.48 11.50
CA ALA A 56 16.68 3.98 12.42
C ALA A 56 16.09 2.95 13.41
N LEU A 57 14.88 3.20 13.93
CA LEU A 57 14.18 2.29 14.82
C LEU A 57 13.81 1.00 14.10
N LEU A 58 13.22 1.08 12.91
CA LEU A 58 12.85 -0.08 12.10
C LEU A 58 14.06 -0.94 11.74
N ALA A 59 15.19 -0.32 11.36
CA ALA A 59 16.43 -1.03 11.02
C ALA A 59 17.04 -1.80 12.19
N GLN A 60 16.74 -1.40 13.43
CA GLN A 60 17.23 -2.08 14.65
C GLN A 60 16.21 -3.09 15.19
N SER A 61 14.98 -3.06 14.70
CA SER A 61 13.93 -3.97 15.15
C SER A 61 13.97 -5.31 14.41
N HIS A 62 13.25 -6.30 14.94
CA HIS A 62 13.04 -7.57 14.28
C HIS A 62 11.90 -7.54 13.24
N LEU A 63 11.18 -6.40 13.16
CA LEU A 63 9.97 -6.26 12.36
C LEU A 63 10.27 -6.23 10.86
N LYS A 64 9.46 -6.91 10.08
CA LYS A 64 9.35 -6.67 8.64
C LYS A 64 8.52 -5.42 8.39
N VAL A 65 9.02 -4.55 7.51
CA VAL A 65 8.33 -3.31 7.16
C VAL A 65 7.47 -3.55 5.94
N CYS A 66 6.18 -3.23 6.04
CA CYS A 66 5.23 -3.08 4.96
C CYS A 66 4.87 -1.60 4.82
N TYR A 67 4.33 -1.19 3.67
CA TYR A 67 3.96 0.20 3.45
C TYR A 67 2.58 0.30 2.81
N GLY A 68 1.65 0.96 3.52
CA GLY A 68 0.31 1.29 3.03
C GLY A 68 0.25 2.70 2.46
N ALA A 69 -0.01 2.83 1.15
CA ALA A 69 -0.19 4.12 0.48
C ALA A 69 -1.65 4.58 0.43
N GLN A 70 -2.59 3.80 0.95
CA GLN A 70 -4.02 4.13 0.96
C GLN A 70 -4.30 5.51 1.57
N PRO A 71 -3.72 5.89 2.73
CA PRO A 71 -3.94 7.22 3.30
C PRO A 71 -3.45 8.38 2.41
N ARG A 72 -2.41 8.13 1.59
CA ARG A 72 -1.87 9.12 0.65
C ARG A 72 -2.81 9.43 -0.52
N LEU A 73 -3.68 8.49 -0.88
CA LEU A 73 -4.72 8.66 -1.89
C LEU A 73 -6.02 9.17 -1.27
N LEU A 74 -6.46 8.55 -0.18
CA LEU A 74 -7.76 8.80 0.43
C LEU A 74 -7.85 10.20 1.07
N GLY A 75 -6.80 10.64 1.75
CA GLY A 75 -6.76 11.96 2.40
C GLY A 75 -6.99 13.12 1.42
N PRO A 76 -6.18 13.26 0.36
CA PRO A 76 -6.35 14.29 -0.66
C PRO A 76 -7.39 13.94 -1.73
N LYS A 77 -8.09 12.79 -1.63
CA LYS A 77 -9.10 12.29 -2.59
C LYS A 77 -8.54 12.09 -4.01
N LEU A 78 -7.32 11.58 -4.11
CA LEU A 78 -6.71 11.24 -5.38
C LEU A 78 -7.25 9.91 -5.92
N ASN A 79 -7.44 9.85 -7.23
CA ASN A 79 -8.02 8.69 -7.90
C ASN A 79 -7.02 8.10 -8.91
N PRO A 80 -6.43 6.91 -8.64
CA PRO A 80 -5.48 6.29 -9.57
C PRO A 80 -6.11 5.78 -10.87
N ASN A 81 -7.44 5.72 -10.94
CA ASN A 81 -8.21 5.39 -12.14
C ASN A 81 -9.05 6.56 -12.65
N ASP A 82 -8.65 7.81 -12.34
CA ASP A 82 -9.34 9.00 -12.81
C ASP A 82 -9.40 9.03 -14.34
N LEU A 83 -10.54 9.42 -14.89
CA LEU A 83 -10.74 9.63 -16.32
C LEU A 83 -10.06 10.94 -16.79
N ASP A 84 -9.96 11.91 -15.88
CA ASP A 84 -9.12 13.08 -16.11
C ASP A 84 -7.64 12.70 -15.96
N GLU A 85 -6.89 12.86 -17.05
CA GLU A 85 -5.47 12.47 -17.10
C GLU A 85 -4.62 13.27 -16.11
N GLU A 86 -4.96 14.53 -15.83
CA GLU A 86 -4.24 15.35 -14.84
C GLU A 86 -4.47 14.82 -13.42
N GLY A 87 -5.73 14.49 -13.09
CA GLY A 87 -6.08 13.86 -11.80
C GLY A 87 -5.38 12.52 -11.62
N ARG A 88 -5.44 11.66 -12.66
CA ARG A 88 -4.74 10.37 -12.65
C ARG A 88 -3.23 10.52 -12.45
N LYS A 89 -2.60 11.46 -13.14
CA LYS A 89 -1.16 11.75 -13.02
C LYS A 89 -0.75 12.25 -11.64
N LYS A 90 -1.61 13.01 -10.96
CA LYS A 90 -1.37 13.41 -9.56
C LYS A 90 -1.39 12.19 -8.63
N ALA A 91 -2.33 11.27 -8.83
CA ALA A 91 -2.37 10.02 -8.07
C ALA A 91 -1.14 9.15 -8.35
N GLU A 92 -0.75 8.99 -9.62
CA GLU A 92 0.45 8.27 -10.03
C GLU A 92 1.70 8.85 -9.37
N ALA A 93 1.93 10.17 -9.47
CA ALA A 93 3.09 10.81 -8.84
C ALA A 93 3.13 10.58 -7.32
N THR A 94 1.98 10.67 -6.64
CA THR A 94 1.87 10.38 -5.21
C THR A 94 2.25 8.94 -4.87
N LEU A 95 1.90 7.98 -5.72
CA LEU A 95 2.27 6.58 -5.54
C LEU A 95 3.76 6.33 -5.81
N LEU A 96 4.37 7.00 -6.79
CA LEU A 96 5.81 6.93 -7.04
C LEU A 96 6.60 7.46 -5.83
N GLU A 97 6.21 8.61 -5.28
CA GLU A 97 6.79 9.11 -4.02
C GLU A 97 6.58 8.14 -2.85
N ALA A 98 5.45 7.43 -2.81
CA ALA A 98 5.20 6.41 -1.78
C ALA A 98 6.16 5.21 -1.92
N VAL A 99 6.50 4.80 -3.14
CA VAL A 99 7.51 3.77 -3.39
C VAL A 99 8.88 4.21 -2.87
N ASP A 100 9.28 5.47 -3.12
CA ASP A 100 10.55 6.01 -2.65
C ASP A 100 10.63 6.07 -1.11
N GLU A 101 9.55 6.50 -0.46
CA GLU A 101 9.49 6.52 1.00
C GLU A 101 9.44 5.11 1.61
N ALA A 102 8.71 4.20 0.98
CA ALA A 102 8.66 2.79 1.40
C ALA A 102 10.05 2.14 1.36
N GLU A 103 10.80 2.33 0.28
CA GLU A 103 12.18 1.89 0.17
C GLU A 103 13.06 2.50 1.26
N TYR A 104 12.95 3.82 1.46
CA TYR A 104 13.71 4.52 2.49
C TYR A 104 13.48 3.94 3.89
N LEU A 105 12.23 3.59 4.22
CA LEU A 105 11.86 2.97 5.50
C LEU A 105 12.23 1.48 5.60
N GLY A 106 12.68 0.86 4.50
CA GLY A 106 13.10 -0.54 4.44
C GLY A 106 12.01 -1.53 4.06
N ALA A 107 10.85 -1.05 3.58
CA ALA A 107 9.79 -1.91 3.06
C ALA A 107 10.22 -2.67 1.80
N LYS A 108 9.64 -3.85 1.61
CA LYS A 108 9.86 -4.68 0.42
C LYS A 108 8.66 -4.71 -0.52
N GLY A 109 7.66 -3.94 -0.21
CA GLY A 109 6.45 -3.78 -1.01
C GLY A 109 5.64 -2.58 -0.56
N ILE A 110 4.73 -2.18 -1.43
CA ILE A 110 3.77 -1.10 -1.22
C ILE A 110 2.38 -1.62 -1.56
N ALA A 111 1.40 -1.26 -0.74
CA ALA A 111 -0.01 -1.53 -1.00
C ALA A 111 -0.77 -0.24 -1.27
N PHE A 112 -1.72 -0.26 -2.20
CA PHE A 112 -2.66 0.82 -2.45
C PHE A 112 -3.99 0.28 -2.96
N LEU A 113 -5.03 1.11 -3.04
CA LEU A 113 -6.36 0.73 -3.51
C LEU A 113 -6.73 1.47 -4.80
N ALA A 114 -7.66 0.88 -5.57
CA ALA A 114 -8.30 1.57 -6.68
C ALA A 114 -9.17 2.73 -6.17
N GLY A 115 -9.40 3.72 -7.02
CA GLY A 115 -10.30 4.83 -6.72
C GLY A 115 -11.75 4.56 -7.10
N LYS A 116 -12.59 5.57 -6.90
CA LYS A 116 -14.01 5.56 -7.29
C LYS A 116 -14.19 5.45 -8.80
N TRP A 117 -15.35 4.96 -9.19
CA TRP A 117 -15.68 4.71 -10.58
C TRP A 117 -17.17 4.90 -10.83
N GLU A 118 -17.55 5.02 -12.10
CA GLU A 118 -18.92 5.10 -12.57
C GLU A 118 -19.22 3.96 -13.55
N ALA A 119 -20.44 3.39 -13.46
CA ALA A 119 -20.81 2.22 -14.26
C ALA A 119 -20.70 2.46 -15.78
N ALA A 120 -21.03 3.67 -16.23
CA ALA A 120 -20.96 4.06 -17.64
C ALA A 120 -19.53 4.08 -18.19
N HIS A 121 -18.52 4.30 -17.32
CA HIS A 121 -17.11 4.48 -17.68
C HIS A 121 -16.19 3.42 -17.06
N LYS A 122 -16.75 2.28 -16.69
CA LYS A 122 -16.01 1.23 -15.96
C LYS A 122 -14.76 0.74 -16.69
N GLU A 123 -14.86 0.44 -17.98
CA GLU A 123 -13.74 -0.06 -18.76
C GLU A 123 -12.68 1.04 -19.01
N GLU A 124 -13.08 2.28 -19.12
CA GLU A 124 -12.16 3.42 -19.23
C GLU A 124 -11.39 3.61 -17.92
N ALA A 125 -12.08 3.60 -16.77
CA ALA A 125 -11.46 3.66 -15.45
C ALA A 125 -10.52 2.46 -15.21
N TYR A 126 -10.90 1.27 -15.65
CA TYR A 126 -10.07 0.07 -15.60
C TYR A 126 -8.77 0.25 -16.41
N ALA A 127 -8.86 0.80 -17.63
CA ALA A 127 -7.69 1.08 -18.46
C ALA A 127 -6.77 2.14 -17.83
N GLN A 128 -7.34 3.17 -17.18
CA GLN A 128 -6.56 4.18 -16.47
C GLN A 128 -5.84 3.60 -15.24
N LEU A 129 -6.52 2.71 -14.48
CA LEU A 129 -5.88 2.03 -13.36
C LEU A 129 -4.72 1.15 -13.82
N LEU A 130 -4.85 0.43 -14.94
CA LEU A 130 -3.75 -0.35 -15.51
C LEU A 130 -2.53 0.53 -15.82
N LYS A 131 -2.72 1.73 -16.41
CA LYS A 131 -1.62 2.66 -16.70
C LYS A 131 -0.90 3.07 -15.41
N THR A 132 -1.64 3.52 -14.41
CA THR A 132 -1.08 3.94 -13.12
C THR A 132 -0.36 2.81 -12.44
N THR A 133 -0.98 1.63 -12.36
CA THR A 133 -0.39 0.47 -11.68
C THR A 133 0.89 -0.01 -12.37
N ARG A 134 0.95 0.03 -13.71
CA ARG A 134 2.16 -0.31 -14.48
C ARG A 134 3.31 0.66 -14.17
N ALA A 135 3.05 1.96 -14.17
CA ALA A 135 4.07 2.95 -13.83
C ALA A 135 4.61 2.75 -12.39
N VAL A 136 3.73 2.45 -11.43
CA VAL A 136 4.13 2.15 -10.06
C VAL A 136 4.94 0.85 -9.99
N CYS A 137 4.54 -0.19 -10.73
CA CYS A 137 5.27 -1.46 -10.79
C CYS A 137 6.66 -1.30 -11.42
N ASP A 138 6.78 -0.51 -12.48
CA ASP A 138 8.08 -0.24 -13.12
C ASP A 138 9.03 0.44 -12.12
N HIS A 139 8.58 1.51 -11.46
CA HIS A 139 9.38 2.22 -10.46
C HIS A 139 9.74 1.34 -9.26
N ALA A 140 8.79 0.57 -8.74
CA ALA A 140 9.02 -0.36 -7.64
C ALA A 140 10.00 -1.49 -8.03
N LYS A 141 9.96 -1.94 -9.27
CA LYS A 141 10.84 -2.99 -9.79
C LYS A 141 12.31 -2.57 -9.78
N GLU A 142 12.62 -1.32 -10.09
CA GLU A 142 13.98 -0.76 -10.02
C GLU A 142 14.56 -0.85 -8.60
N LYS A 143 13.69 -0.88 -7.59
CA LYS A 143 14.01 -0.98 -6.15
C LYS A 143 13.87 -2.40 -5.59
N GLY A 144 13.54 -3.37 -6.44
CA GLY A 144 13.30 -4.76 -6.02
C GLY A 144 12.07 -4.93 -5.13
N MET A 145 11.06 -4.09 -5.31
CA MET A 145 9.84 -4.07 -4.48
C MET A 145 8.64 -4.68 -5.18
N MET A 146 7.76 -5.28 -4.39
CA MET A 146 6.43 -5.73 -4.80
C MET A 146 5.42 -4.59 -4.75
N VAL A 147 4.41 -4.67 -5.60
CA VAL A 147 3.25 -3.78 -5.61
C VAL A 147 2.00 -4.61 -5.41
N GLU A 148 1.19 -4.27 -4.43
CA GLU A 148 -0.02 -5.00 -4.09
C GLU A 148 -1.23 -4.07 -4.20
N LEU A 149 -2.23 -4.48 -4.98
CA LEU A 149 -3.50 -3.77 -5.05
C LEU A 149 -4.47 -4.41 -4.07
N GLU A 150 -4.95 -3.59 -3.12
CA GLU A 150 -5.95 -4.02 -2.16
C GLU A 150 -7.31 -4.18 -2.83
N VAL A 151 -7.91 -5.36 -2.67
CA VAL A 151 -9.29 -5.61 -3.07
C VAL A 151 -10.20 -5.04 -1.98
N PHE A 152 -10.97 -4.00 -2.33
CA PHE A 152 -11.70 -3.20 -1.35
C PHE A 152 -13.20 -3.21 -1.57
N ASP A 153 -13.98 -2.49 -0.72
CA ASP A 153 -15.42 -2.39 -0.90
C ASP A 153 -15.77 -1.72 -2.23
N TYR A 154 -16.74 -2.31 -2.92
CA TYR A 154 -17.10 -1.93 -4.28
C TYR A 154 -18.23 -0.91 -4.36
N ASP A 155 -19.14 -0.93 -3.39
CA ASP A 155 -20.42 -0.21 -3.42
C ASP A 155 -20.82 0.44 -2.09
N MET A 156 -19.94 0.43 -1.10
CA MET A 156 -20.21 0.96 0.23
C MET A 156 -19.48 2.29 0.49
N ASP A 157 -18.39 2.26 1.26
CA ASP A 157 -17.68 3.45 1.75
C ASP A 157 -16.69 4.01 0.71
N LYS A 158 -15.74 3.21 0.31
CA LYS A 158 -14.70 3.64 -0.65
C LYS A 158 -15.20 3.52 -2.09
N ALA A 159 -16.10 2.59 -2.34
CA ALA A 159 -16.65 2.30 -3.67
C ALA A 159 -15.53 2.14 -4.72
N ALA A 160 -14.52 1.35 -4.36
CA ALA A 160 -13.32 1.15 -5.17
C ALA A 160 -13.60 0.29 -6.40
N LEU A 161 -13.00 0.63 -7.54
CA LEU A 161 -13.20 -0.10 -8.81
C LEU A 161 -12.88 -1.59 -8.68
N ILE A 162 -11.84 -1.95 -7.96
CA ILE A 162 -11.44 -3.35 -7.76
C ILE A 162 -11.97 -3.85 -6.41
N GLY A 163 -13.13 -4.50 -6.45
CA GLY A 163 -13.79 -5.11 -5.31
C GLY A 163 -14.23 -6.55 -5.60
N PRO A 164 -15.08 -6.80 -6.62
CA PRO A 164 -15.53 -8.15 -6.94
C PRO A 164 -14.38 -9.06 -7.38
N ALA A 165 -14.33 -10.28 -6.82
CA ALA A 165 -13.28 -11.25 -7.10
C ALA A 165 -13.04 -11.54 -8.60
N PRO A 166 -14.05 -11.65 -9.48
CA PRO A 166 -13.79 -11.84 -10.91
C PRO A 166 -13.06 -10.65 -11.55
N LEU A 167 -13.37 -9.41 -11.13
CA LEU A 167 -12.69 -8.22 -11.66
C LEU A 167 -11.27 -8.11 -11.12
N ALA A 168 -11.06 -8.42 -9.85
CA ALA A 168 -9.73 -8.47 -9.24
C ALA A 168 -8.84 -9.53 -9.93
N ALA A 169 -9.38 -10.71 -10.19
CA ALA A 169 -8.68 -11.77 -10.90
C ALA A 169 -8.30 -11.36 -12.34
N ARG A 170 -9.22 -10.70 -13.07
CA ARG A 170 -8.94 -10.13 -14.40
C ARG A 170 -7.80 -9.12 -14.32
N PHE A 171 -7.87 -8.19 -13.37
CA PHE A 171 -6.84 -7.16 -13.21
C PHE A 171 -5.48 -7.76 -12.90
N ALA A 172 -5.42 -8.75 -12.00
CA ALA A 172 -4.17 -9.44 -11.70
C ALA A 172 -3.61 -10.19 -12.91
N ALA A 173 -4.45 -10.82 -13.71
CA ALA A 173 -4.04 -11.50 -14.94
C ALA A 173 -3.44 -10.50 -15.93
N ASP A 174 -4.12 -9.38 -16.20
CA ASP A 174 -3.67 -8.35 -17.13
C ASP A 174 -2.35 -7.67 -16.67
N MET A 175 -2.19 -7.45 -15.37
CA MET A 175 -0.95 -6.90 -14.82
C MET A 175 0.22 -7.90 -14.94
N ARG A 176 -0.01 -9.16 -14.61
CA ARG A 176 1.03 -10.20 -14.60
C ARG A 176 1.54 -10.58 -15.97
N LEU A 177 0.86 -10.19 -17.05
CA LEU A 177 1.40 -10.34 -18.42
C LEU A 177 2.72 -9.57 -18.61
N THR A 178 2.92 -8.48 -17.86
CA THR A 178 4.08 -7.59 -18.03
C THR A 178 4.86 -7.33 -16.72
N HIS A 179 4.24 -7.49 -15.56
CA HIS A 179 4.82 -7.13 -14.26
C HIS A 179 4.74 -8.28 -13.26
N SER A 180 5.82 -9.05 -13.13
CA SER A 180 5.93 -10.16 -12.17
C SER A 180 5.97 -9.69 -10.70
N ASN A 181 6.24 -8.41 -10.46
CA ASN A 181 6.26 -7.78 -9.14
C ASN A 181 4.89 -7.22 -8.73
N PHE A 182 3.79 -7.69 -9.33
CA PHE A 182 2.42 -7.31 -8.98
C PHE A 182 1.68 -8.44 -8.26
N GLY A 183 0.90 -8.07 -7.23
CA GLY A 183 0.00 -8.93 -6.47
C GLY A 183 -1.32 -8.27 -6.10
N LEU A 184 -2.22 -9.06 -5.52
CA LEU A 184 -3.44 -8.59 -4.85
C LEU A 184 -3.32 -8.84 -3.34
N MET A 185 -3.91 -7.97 -2.56
CA MET A 185 -4.07 -8.10 -1.12
C MET A 185 -5.56 -8.06 -0.75
#